data_dce77deb9e46d2c402ee6616779bceba
#
_entry.id   dce77deb9e46d2c402ee6616779bceba
#
_cell.length_a   1.000
_cell.length_b   1.000
_cell.length_c   1.000
_cell.angle_alpha   90.00
_cell.angle_beta   90.00
_cell.angle_gamma   90.00
#
_symmetry.space_group_name_H-M   'P 1'
#
loop_
_entity.id
_entity.type
_entity.pdbx_description
1 polymer ?
#
loop_
_entity_poly.entity_id
_entity_poly.type
_entity_poly.pdbx_seq_one_letter_code
_entity_poly.pdbx_strand_id
1 'polypeptide(L)'
;MFSRQFPFFNQLSSNEIFSIHQDREGYFWIGTTNGLARYDGYQLNTFRTDYKNQNLLTDNGITAINDNDLYVWIGTWKGLNLYNKQTCQITPFSDVRLLDKVVDAITVDKDGNVWVSAGGMIYRCDSTAHIIKEYEVGNIQEGYAISNIYVDQQKQLWAVGSRGIFRYEPETDSFFRYPPLGNGHTAYIMHQDNSGNYWIGTWGEGLWQFFPYAQKGGHYKKHNIAASNNKETGIESILFSIEQDDTFGYLWMLSYAGLHAFKYTDEGTLEKVDINHLVDTHMMYTRICKDREGNLWLPSYDMAYTIFFDNSNIDNYLLPQL
;
A
#
# COMPACT_ATOMS: atom_id res chain seq x y z
N MET A 1 4.30 4.71 -22.93
CA MET A 1 4.91 4.19 -21.68
C MET A 1 6.40 3.96 -21.88
N PHE A 2 7.19 4.26 -20.91
CA PHE A 2 8.61 3.87 -20.83
C PHE A 2 8.99 3.72 -19.35
N SER A 3 10.08 3.05 -19.04
CA SER A 3 10.56 2.88 -17.67
C SER A 3 11.95 3.46 -17.47
N ARG A 4 12.26 3.85 -16.24
CA ARG A 4 13.60 4.22 -15.80
C ARG A 4 13.90 3.62 -14.44
N GLN A 5 15.16 3.33 -14.23
CA GLN A 5 15.64 2.94 -12.91
C GLN A 5 15.77 4.15 -11.99
N PHE A 6 15.42 4.01 -10.72
CA PHE A 6 15.57 5.06 -9.73
C PHE A 6 17.06 5.34 -9.49
N PRO A 7 17.55 6.58 -9.75
CA PRO A 7 18.99 6.87 -9.79
C PRO A 7 19.67 6.79 -8.42
N PHE A 8 18.94 6.97 -7.32
CA PHE A 8 19.48 6.99 -5.96
C PHE A 8 19.31 5.66 -5.22
N PHE A 9 18.92 4.60 -5.92
CA PHE A 9 18.68 3.29 -5.31
C PHE A 9 19.88 2.80 -4.47
N ASN A 10 21.09 2.93 -5.00
CA ASN A 10 22.33 2.53 -4.32
C ASN A 10 22.67 3.37 -3.07
N GLN A 11 21.97 4.47 -2.83
CA GLN A 11 22.16 5.31 -1.64
C GLN A 11 21.16 5.00 -0.52
N LEU A 12 20.18 4.12 -0.79
CA LEU A 12 19.26 3.64 0.23
C LEU A 12 20.00 2.80 1.26
N SER A 13 19.50 2.81 2.49
CA SER A 13 20.07 2.06 3.61
C SER A 13 19.85 0.54 3.51
N SER A 14 18.93 0.11 2.65
CA SER A 14 18.68 -1.27 2.25
C SER A 14 18.02 -1.30 0.87
N ASN A 15 18.28 -2.36 0.13
CA ASN A 15 17.64 -2.59 -1.16
C ASN A 15 16.22 -3.15 -1.03
N GLU A 16 15.83 -3.63 0.15
CA GLU A 16 14.49 -4.15 0.40
C GLU A 16 13.54 -3.01 0.75
N ILE A 17 12.79 -2.53 -0.23
CA ILE A 17 11.82 -1.46 -0.07
C ILE A 17 10.44 -2.07 0.18
N PHE A 18 9.79 -1.71 1.28
CA PHE A 18 8.44 -2.16 1.63
C PHE A 18 7.35 -1.11 1.40
N SER A 19 7.71 0.16 1.42
CA SER A 19 6.74 1.25 1.28
C SER A 19 7.35 2.42 0.53
N ILE A 20 6.59 2.98 -0.41
CA ILE A 20 6.88 4.26 -1.04
C ILE A 20 5.63 5.12 -0.91
N HIS A 21 5.80 6.36 -0.53
CA HIS A 21 4.73 7.33 -0.42
C HIS A 21 5.23 8.70 -0.88
N GLN A 22 4.49 9.37 -1.76
CA GLN A 22 4.72 10.77 -2.08
C GLN A 22 3.79 11.62 -1.22
N ASP A 23 4.38 12.45 -0.37
CA ASP A 23 3.60 13.29 0.53
C ASP A 23 2.96 14.50 -0.18
N ARG A 24 2.14 15.26 0.55
CA ARG A 24 1.42 16.43 0.02
C ARG A 24 2.33 17.56 -0.39
N GLU A 25 3.58 17.60 0.11
CA GLU A 25 4.60 18.57 -0.26
C GLU A 25 5.41 18.15 -1.48
N GLY A 26 5.26 16.88 -1.93
CA GLY A 26 5.92 16.30 -3.09
C GLY A 26 7.17 15.50 -2.78
N TYR A 27 7.57 15.36 -1.51
CA TYR A 27 8.68 14.51 -1.11
C TYR A 27 8.31 13.03 -1.23
N PHE A 28 9.24 12.23 -1.74
CA PHE A 28 9.11 10.78 -1.69
C PHE A 28 9.70 10.22 -0.41
N TRP A 29 8.89 9.46 0.30
CA TRP A 29 9.27 8.72 1.50
C TRP A 29 9.40 7.25 1.13
N ILE A 30 10.59 6.69 1.36
CA ILE A 30 10.94 5.33 0.97
C ILE A 30 11.28 4.56 2.24
N GLY A 31 10.41 3.61 2.58
CA GLY A 31 10.58 2.72 3.73
C GLY A 31 11.29 1.44 3.33
N THR A 32 12.37 1.12 4.01
CA THR A 32 13.17 -0.08 3.78
C THR A 32 13.20 -0.98 5.02
N THR A 33 13.79 -2.16 4.91
CA THR A 33 14.10 -3.02 6.08
C THR A 33 15.13 -2.42 7.02
N ASN A 34 15.86 -1.39 6.60
CA ASN A 34 16.97 -0.81 7.38
C ASN A 34 16.94 0.72 7.46
N GLY A 35 15.76 1.29 7.52
CA GLY A 35 15.55 2.71 7.72
C GLY A 35 14.59 3.35 6.73
N LEU A 36 14.32 4.62 6.97
CA LEU A 36 13.49 5.48 6.17
C LEU A 36 14.37 6.43 5.38
N ALA A 37 14.03 6.69 4.12
CA ALA A 37 14.65 7.71 3.30
C ALA A 37 13.61 8.74 2.83
N ARG A 38 14.00 10.02 2.78
CA ARG A 38 13.24 11.10 2.16
C ARG A 38 14.00 11.62 0.94
N TYR A 39 13.35 11.63 -0.20
CA TYR A 39 13.88 12.12 -1.47
C TYR A 39 13.12 13.37 -1.92
N ASP A 40 13.84 14.43 -2.27
CA ASP A 40 13.30 15.74 -2.66
C ASP A 40 13.47 16.04 -4.18
N GLY A 41 13.87 15.04 -4.96
CA GLY A 41 14.21 15.20 -6.37
C GLY A 41 15.72 15.37 -6.63
N TYR A 42 16.49 15.75 -5.61
CA TYR A 42 17.93 16.03 -5.72
C TYR A 42 18.77 15.28 -4.69
N GLN A 43 18.28 15.14 -3.47
CA GLN A 43 19.01 14.59 -2.33
C GLN A 43 18.18 13.52 -1.63
N LEU A 44 18.89 12.53 -1.10
CA LEU A 44 18.34 11.48 -0.28
C LEU A 44 18.78 11.66 1.17
N ASN A 45 17.84 11.94 2.08
CA ASN A 45 18.08 12.01 3.50
C ASN A 45 17.60 10.72 4.17
N THR A 46 18.46 10.06 4.95
CA THR A 46 18.14 8.80 5.61
C THR A 46 17.96 8.95 7.11
N PHE A 47 16.99 8.21 7.67
CA PHE A 47 16.66 8.19 9.09
C PHE A 47 16.72 6.74 9.56
N ARG A 48 17.36 6.52 10.71
CA ARG A 48 17.54 5.20 11.32
C ARG A 48 17.40 5.30 12.83
N THR A 49 17.23 4.14 13.47
CA THR A 49 17.34 4.06 14.94
C THR A 49 18.74 4.43 15.39
N ASP A 50 18.82 5.11 16.53
CA ASP A 50 20.09 5.33 17.24
C ASP A 50 19.88 5.03 18.73
N TYR A 51 20.63 4.09 19.27
CA TYR A 51 20.54 3.71 20.69
C TYR A 51 20.91 4.85 21.65
N LYS A 52 21.62 5.89 21.17
CA LYS A 52 21.97 7.09 21.95
C LYS A 52 20.92 8.20 21.84
N ASN A 53 20.03 8.12 20.87
CA ASN A 53 18.99 9.10 20.66
C ASN A 53 17.62 8.41 20.52
N GLN A 54 16.87 8.38 21.61
CA GLN A 54 15.54 7.78 21.65
C GLN A 54 14.46 8.58 20.90
N ASN A 55 14.78 9.79 20.44
CA ASN A 55 13.88 10.63 19.65
C ASN A 55 14.07 10.38 18.14
N LEU A 56 14.12 9.11 17.73
CA LEU A 56 14.21 8.68 16.35
C LEU A 56 13.22 7.53 16.11
N LEU A 57 13.44 6.77 15.04
CA LEU A 57 12.61 5.60 14.72
C LEU A 57 12.65 4.56 15.86
N THR A 58 11.50 3.95 16.14
CA THR A 58 11.38 2.83 17.09
C THR A 58 12.00 1.55 16.54
N ASP A 59 11.98 1.40 15.21
CA ASP A 59 12.62 0.28 14.50
C ASP A 59 13.05 0.72 13.11
N ASN A 60 14.03 0.04 12.51
CA ASN A 60 14.51 0.31 11.16
C ASN A 60 13.63 -0.32 10.07
N GLY A 61 12.84 -1.32 10.37
CA GLY A 61 11.94 -1.96 9.41
C GLY A 61 10.68 -1.13 9.22
N ILE A 62 10.61 -0.37 8.13
CA ILE A 62 9.49 0.51 7.81
C ILE A 62 8.44 -0.28 7.03
N THR A 63 7.23 -0.34 7.55
CA THR A 63 6.15 -1.17 7.01
C THR A 63 5.10 -0.37 6.25
N ALA A 64 4.76 0.83 6.72
CA ALA A 64 3.73 1.67 6.15
C ALA A 64 4.07 3.15 6.30
N ILE A 65 3.70 3.95 5.30
CA ILE A 65 3.90 5.41 5.32
C ILE A 65 2.64 6.06 4.77
N ASN A 66 2.19 7.11 5.44
CA ASN A 66 1.15 8.02 4.93
C ASN A 66 1.35 9.41 5.56
N ASP A 67 0.66 10.43 5.08
CA ASP A 67 0.82 11.78 5.60
C ASP A 67 -0.51 12.53 5.76
N ASN A 68 -0.53 13.45 6.71
CA ASN A 68 -1.51 14.52 6.80
C ASN A 68 -0.81 15.89 6.73
N ASP A 69 -1.51 16.96 7.01
CA ASP A 69 -0.94 18.30 6.90
C ASP A 69 0.20 18.57 7.91
N LEU A 70 0.20 17.90 9.06
CA LEU A 70 1.14 18.13 10.15
C LEU A 70 2.29 17.12 10.18
N TYR A 71 1.99 15.86 9.87
CA TYR A 71 2.92 14.76 10.08
C TYR A 71 3.02 13.84 8.86
N VAL A 72 4.20 13.22 8.69
CA VAL A 72 4.32 11.94 8.01
C VAL A 72 4.25 10.86 9.09
N TRP A 73 3.32 9.93 8.93
CA TRP A 73 3.05 8.82 9.81
C TRP A 73 3.84 7.60 9.33
N ILE A 74 4.68 7.05 10.18
CA ILE A 74 5.67 6.05 9.80
C ILE A 74 5.45 4.81 10.66
N GLY A 75 4.89 3.77 10.05
CA GLY A 75 4.74 2.46 10.66
C GLY A 75 6.03 1.67 10.59
N THR A 76 6.33 0.95 11.67
CA THR A 76 7.50 0.07 11.77
C THR A 76 7.12 -1.29 12.33
N TRP A 77 8.07 -2.22 12.39
CA TRP A 77 7.87 -3.51 13.05
C TRP A 77 7.68 -3.39 14.58
N LYS A 78 8.03 -2.24 15.17
CA LYS A 78 7.95 -2.03 16.64
C LYS A 78 7.25 -0.73 17.02
N GLY A 79 6.21 -0.36 16.28
CA GLY A 79 5.40 0.79 16.63
C GLY A 79 5.29 1.84 15.55
N LEU A 80 4.65 2.93 15.93
CA LEU A 80 4.36 4.07 15.07
C LEU A 80 5.31 5.23 15.40
N ASN A 81 5.71 5.97 14.38
CA ASN A 81 6.53 7.18 14.52
C ASN A 81 5.89 8.32 13.72
N LEU A 82 6.23 9.53 14.10
CA LEU A 82 5.77 10.76 13.46
C LEU A 82 6.96 11.60 13.04
N TYR A 83 7.01 11.96 11.76
CA TYR A 83 7.87 13.04 11.31
C TYR A 83 7.04 14.32 11.29
N ASN A 84 7.41 15.28 12.14
CA ASN A 84 6.76 16.59 12.18
C ASN A 84 7.29 17.44 11.02
N LYS A 85 6.40 17.85 10.11
CA LYS A 85 6.76 18.60 8.89
C LYS A 85 7.30 19.99 9.18
N GLN A 86 6.87 20.63 10.28
CA GLN A 86 7.32 21.97 10.67
C GLN A 86 8.71 21.95 11.32
N THR A 87 8.95 21.00 12.22
CA THR A 87 10.24 20.92 12.95
C THR A 87 11.27 20.02 12.26
N CYS A 88 10.86 19.26 11.25
CA CYS A 88 11.69 18.27 10.54
C CYS A 88 12.29 17.19 11.46
N GLN A 89 11.60 16.84 12.55
CA GLN A 89 12.05 15.85 13.53
C GLN A 89 11.16 14.63 13.53
N ILE A 90 11.76 13.45 13.73
CA ILE A 90 11.05 12.20 13.98
C ILE A 90 10.97 11.99 15.48
N THR A 91 9.78 11.57 15.94
CA THR A 91 9.54 11.13 17.32
C THR A 91 8.72 9.85 17.33
N PRO A 92 8.96 8.95 18.30
CA PRO A 92 8.05 7.84 18.55
C PRO A 92 6.64 8.35 18.88
N PHE A 93 5.63 7.60 18.45
CA PHE A 93 4.26 7.86 18.85
C PHE A 93 4.10 7.60 20.35
N SER A 94 3.52 8.53 21.09
CA SER A 94 3.57 8.54 22.56
C SER A 94 2.60 7.54 23.23
N ASP A 95 1.61 7.02 22.51
CA ASP A 95 0.60 6.14 23.09
C ASP A 95 1.09 4.68 23.14
N VAL A 96 1.12 4.14 24.35
CA VAL A 96 1.61 2.78 24.64
C VAL A 96 0.82 1.67 23.92
N ARG A 97 -0.40 1.94 23.45
CA ARG A 97 -1.22 0.98 22.72
C ARG A 97 -0.61 0.55 21.39
N LEU A 98 0.26 1.40 20.82
CA LEU A 98 0.99 1.11 19.58
C LEU A 98 2.45 0.74 19.80
N LEU A 99 2.92 0.75 21.03
CA LEU A 99 4.30 0.35 21.36
C LEU A 99 4.50 -1.14 21.11
N ASP A 100 5.65 -1.50 20.53
CA ASP A 100 6.06 -2.88 20.22
C ASP A 100 5.08 -3.68 19.35
N LYS A 101 4.19 -2.99 18.62
CA LYS A 101 3.31 -3.63 17.65
C LYS A 101 3.80 -3.39 16.23
N VAL A 102 3.66 -4.41 15.38
CA VAL A 102 3.80 -4.21 13.94
C VAL A 102 2.67 -3.31 13.45
N VAL A 103 3.01 -2.23 12.76
CA VAL A 103 2.03 -1.38 12.08
C VAL A 103 1.88 -1.90 10.65
N ASP A 104 0.72 -2.44 10.31
CA ASP A 104 0.50 -3.12 9.03
C ASP A 104 0.08 -2.15 7.91
N ALA A 105 -0.76 -1.17 8.26
CA ALA A 105 -1.28 -0.19 7.29
C ALA A 105 -1.62 1.14 7.96
N ILE A 106 -1.52 2.22 7.17
CA ILE A 106 -1.89 3.59 7.57
C ILE A 106 -2.66 4.24 6.44
N THR A 107 -3.80 4.85 6.72
CA THR A 107 -4.53 5.68 5.75
C THR A 107 -5.13 6.92 6.41
N VAL A 108 -5.48 7.93 5.60
CA VAL A 108 -6.10 9.18 6.06
C VAL A 108 -7.49 9.28 5.43
N ASP A 109 -8.50 9.51 6.25
CA ASP A 109 -9.86 9.70 5.78
C ASP A 109 -10.14 11.13 5.31
N LYS A 110 -11.35 11.35 4.78
CA LYS A 110 -11.80 12.66 4.28
C LYS A 110 -11.85 13.76 5.35
N ASP A 111 -11.99 13.36 6.62
CA ASP A 111 -12.13 14.27 7.76
C ASP A 111 -10.76 14.56 8.40
N GLY A 112 -9.67 14.00 7.84
CA GLY A 112 -8.31 14.16 8.29
C GLY A 112 -7.92 13.25 9.45
N ASN A 113 -8.78 12.31 9.84
CA ASN A 113 -8.40 11.29 10.82
C ASN A 113 -7.43 10.29 10.18
N VAL A 114 -6.49 9.84 10.97
CA VAL A 114 -5.51 8.84 10.55
C VAL A 114 -5.89 7.49 11.14
N TRP A 115 -6.03 6.51 10.26
CA TRP A 115 -6.39 5.15 10.61
C TRP A 115 -5.17 4.26 10.52
N VAL A 116 -4.87 3.57 11.61
CA VAL A 116 -3.67 2.74 11.76
C VAL A 116 -4.09 1.33 12.11
N SER A 117 -3.64 0.36 11.32
CA SER A 117 -3.76 -1.06 11.67
C SER A 117 -2.48 -1.51 12.36
N ALA A 118 -2.61 -2.08 13.55
CA ALA A 118 -1.48 -2.62 14.29
C ALA A 118 -1.93 -3.73 15.25
N GLY A 119 -1.24 -4.86 15.22
CA GLY A 119 -1.49 -5.98 16.14
C GLY A 119 -2.92 -6.51 16.10
N GLY A 120 -3.56 -6.53 14.93
CA GLY A 120 -4.92 -7.02 14.72
C GLY A 120 -6.05 -6.04 15.10
N MET A 121 -5.70 -4.83 15.54
CA MET A 121 -6.62 -3.74 15.87
C MET A 121 -6.55 -2.64 14.82
N ILE A 122 -7.61 -1.84 14.72
CA ILE A 122 -7.61 -0.57 14.00
C ILE A 122 -7.74 0.57 15.01
N TYR A 123 -6.87 1.56 14.88
CA TYR A 123 -6.87 2.78 15.70
C TYR A 123 -7.25 3.96 14.85
N ARG A 124 -8.24 4.76 15.30
CA ARG A 124 -8.53 6.07 14.72
C ARG A 124 -7.83 7.14 15.53
N CYS A 125 -6.96 7.89 14.90
CA CYS A 125 -6.26 9.03 15.49
C CYS A 125 -6.78 10.33 14.88
N ASP A 126 -6.75 11.41 15.65
CA ASP A 126 -6.98 12.75 15.11
C ASP A 126 -5.75 13.26 14.32
N SER A 127 -5.92 14.40 13.66
CA SER A 127 -4.85 15.03 12.87
C SER A 127 -3.64 15.46 13.71
N THR A 128 -3.78 15.57 15.02
CA THR A 128 -2.76 15.99 15.98
C THR A 128 -2.11 14.81 16.74
N ALA A 129 -2.36 13.59 16.25
CA ALA A 129 -1.73 12.35 16.71
C ALA A 129 -2.19 11.87 18.10
N HIS A 130 -3.49 12.01 18.42
CA HIS A 130 -4.12 11.38 19.57
C HIS A 130 -5.05 10.26 19.13
N ILE A 131 -4.99 9.10 19.78
CA ILE A 131 -5.94 8.01 19.52
C ILE A 131 -7.31 8.41 20.07
N ILE A 132 -8.29 8.55 19.16
CA ILE A 132 -9.69 8.83 19.47
C ILE A 132 -10.41 7.55 19.89
N LYS A 133 -10.18 6.46 19.14
CA LYS A 133 -10.89 5.19 19.35
C LYS A 133 -10.10 4.02 18.78
N GLU A 134 -10.33 2.86 19.36
CA GLU A 134 -9.83 1.58 18.86
C GLU A 134 -10.98 0.65 18.49
N TYR A 135 -10.76 -0.18 17.47
CA TYR A 135 -11.76 -1.10 16.94
C TYR A 135 -11.16 -2.49 16.84
N GLU A 136 -11.86 -3.46 17.42
CA GLU A 136 -11.55 -4.86 17.21
C GLU A 136 -12.31 -5.36 15.99
N VAL A 137 -11.62 -5.55 14.86
CA VAL A 137 -12.24 -6.02 13.60
C VAL A 137 -11.93 -7.48 13.29
N GLY A 138 -11.24 -8.16 14.20
CA GLY A 138 -10.91 -9.58 14.10
C GLY A 138 -10.75 -10.19 15.48
N ASN A 139 -10.51 -11.50 15.55
CA ASN A 139 -10.21 -12.15 16.82
C ASN A 139 -8.68 -12.16 17.02
N ILE A 140 -8.18 -11.26 17.89
CA ILE A 140 -6.74 -11.13 18.19
C ILE A 140 -6.13 -12.45 18.68
N GLN A 141 -6.91 -13.27 19.40
CA GLN A 141 -6.44 -14.55 19.96
C GLN A 141 -6.11 -15.59 18.88
N GLU A 142 -6.59 -15.42 17.65
CA GLU A 142 -6.39 -16.34 16.55
C GLU A 142 -5.32 -15.84 15.53
N GLY A 143 -4.58 -14.78 15.86
CA GLY A 143 -3.47 -14.28 15.04
C GLY A 143 -3.89 -13.57 13.75
N TYR A 144 -5.06 -12.94 13.72
CA TYR A 144 -5.57 -12.25 12.53
C TYR A 144 -5.00 -10.85 12.37
N ALA A 145 -4.54 -10.55 11.16
CA ALA A 145 -4.03 -9.26 10.77
C ALA A 145 -5.01 -8.54 9.81
N ILE A 146 -5.10 -7.24 9.96
CA ILE A 146 -5.65 -6.35 8.93
C ILE A 146 -4.47 -5.93 8.05
N SER A 147 -4.42 -6.48 6.85
CA SER A 147 -3.29 -6.28 5.92
C SER A 147 -3.36 -4.97 5.14
N ASN A 148 -4.56 -4.41 4.99
CA ASN A 148 -4.76 -3.15 4.27
C ASN A 148 -5.94 -2.37 4.83
N ILE A 149 -5.79 -1.05 4.95
CA ILE A 149 -6.87 -0.09 5.18
C ILE A 149 -6.90 0.83 3.96
N TYR A 150 -8.08 0.96 3.36
CA TYR A 150 -8.26 1.62 2.09
C TYR A 150 -9.41 2.62 2.13
N VAL A 151 -9.21 3.82 1.59
CA VAL A 151 -10.26 4.83 1.37
C VAL A 151 -10.55 4.90 -0.11
N ASP A 152 -11.79 4.59 -0.49
CA ASP A 152 -12.21 4.57 -1.89
C ASP A 152 -12.49 5.98 -2.45
N GLN A 153 -12.86 6.06 -3.73
CA GLN A 153 -13.14 7.32 -4.42
C GLN A 153 -14.37 8.04 -3.82
N GLN A 154 -15.32 7.30 -3.24
CA GLN A 154 -16.49 7.83 -2.54
C GLN A 154 -16.17 8.24 -1.09
N LYS A 155 -14.89 8.15 -0.69
CA LYS A 155 -14.40 8.44 0.66
C LYS A 155 -14.92 7.47 1.74
N GLN A 156 -15.34 6.29 1.32
CA GLN A 156 -15.68 5.20 2.21
C GLN A 156 -14.41 4.49 2.70
N LEU A 157 -14.30 4.26 4.00
CA LEU A 157 -13.20 3.52 4.60
C LEU A 157 -13.49 2.02 4.60
N TRP A 158 -12.50 1.26 4.17
CA TRP A 158 -12.49 -0.19 4.13
C TRP A 158 -11.29 -0.75 4.87
N ALA A 159 -11.45 -1.92 5.44
CA ALA A 159 -10.34 -2.72 5.96
C ALA A 159 -10.43 -4.14 5.40
N VAL A 160 -9.29 -4.71 5.02
CA VAL A 160 -9.20 -6.08 4.52
C VAL A 160 -8.12 -6.84 5.27
N GLY A 161 -8.34 -8.13 5.44
CA GLY A 161 -7.42 -8.98 6.18
C GLY A 161 -7.82 -10.44 6.15
N SER A 162 -7.20 -11.23 7.01
CA SER A 162 -7.36 -12.68 7.07
C SER A 162 -8.79 -13.15 7.33
N ARG A 163 -9.67 -12.29 7.85
CA ARG A 163 -11.09 -12.59 8.10
C ARG A 163 -12.06 -11.97 7.13
N GLY A 164 -11.59 -11.35 6.06
CA GLY A 164 -12.42 -10.81 4.99
C GLY A 164 -12.38 -9.31 4.88
N ILE A 165 -13.51 -8.74 4.51
CA ILE A 165 -13.66 -7.32 4.15
C ILE A 165 -14.60 -6.67 5.16
N PHE A 166 -14.20 -5.48 5.60
CA PHE A 166 -14.93 -4.68 6.57
C PHE A 166 -15.13 -3.27 6.00
N ARG A 167 -16.33 -2.72 6.18
CA ARG A 167 -16.66 -1.34 5.84
C ARG A 167 -16.93 -0.56 7.11
N TYR A 168 -16.31 0.59 7.26
CA TYR A 168 -16.59 1.49 8.37
C TYR A 168 -17.96 2.16 8.18
N GLU A 169 -18.80 2.12 9.21
CA GLU A 169 -20.11 2.73 9.28
C GLU A 169 -20.05 3.93 10.23
N PRO A 170 -20.00 5.17 9.71
CA PRO A 170 -19.89 6.36 10.55
C PRO A 170 -21.06 6.55 11.51
N GLU A 171 -22.28 6.17 11.10
CA GLU A 171 -23.51 6.35 11.90
C GLU A 171 -23.50 5.53 13.18
N THR A 172 -22.92 4.34 13.16
CA THR A 172 -22.81 3.44 14.31
C THR A 172 -21.42 3.46 14.92
N ASP A 173 -20.48 4.18 14.29
CA ASP A 173 -19.07 4.23 14.65
C ASP A 173 -18.47 2.83 14.86
N SER A 174 -18.68 1.94 13.87
CA SER A 174 -18.30 0.54 13.92
C SER A 174 -17.95 0.00 12.51
N PHE A 175 -17.44 -1.22 12.45
CA PHE A 175 -17.16 -1.89 11.18
C PHE A 175 -18.21 -2.96 10.88
N PHE A 176 -18.85 -2.82 9.71
CA PHE A 176 -19.69 -3.87 9.15
C PHE A 176 -18.82 -4.92 8.48
N ARG A 177 -18.95 -6.18 8.84
CA ARG A 177 -18.24 -7.30 8.25
C ARG A 177 -19.03 -7.92 7.11
N TYR A 178 -18.43 -8.01 5.93
CA TYR A 178 -18.99 -8.76 4.81
C TYR A 178 -18.79 -10.27 4.99
N PRO A 179 -19.64 -11.11 4.34
CA PRO A 179 -19.43 -12.55 4.30
C PRO A 179 -18.01 -12.89 3.83
N PRO A 180 -17.45 -14.02 4.29
CA PRO A 180 -16.11 -14.44 3.87
C PRO A 180 -16.02 -14.61 2.35
N LEU A 181 -14.87 -14.28 1.81
CA LEU A 181 -14.53 -14.47 0.41
C LEU A 181 -14.40 -15.99 0.13
N GLY A 182 -15.19 -16.54 -0.78
CA GLY A 182 -15.17 -17.95 -1.10
C GLY A 182 -15.29 -18.84 0.14
N ASN A 183 -14.36 -19.75 0.34
CA ASN A 183 -14.31 -20.67 1.49
C ASN A 183 -13.57 -20.10 2.71
N GLY A 184 -13.54 -18.76 2.87
CA GLY A 184 -12.83 -18.11 3.98
C GLY A 184 -11.40 -17.72 3.65
N HIS A 185 -11.12 -17.41 2.39
CA HIS A 185 -9.79 -16.99 1.94
C HIS A 185 -9.40 -15.62 2.48
N THR A 186 -8.11 -15.43 2.69
CA THR A 186 -7.53 -14.18 3.16
C THR A 186 -7.58 -13.12 2.07
N ALA A 187 -8.37 -12.06 2.27
CA ALA A 187 -8.23 -10.83 1.51
C ALA A 187 -6.97 -10.09 1.97
N TYR A 188 -6.10 -9.73 1.05
CA TYR A 188 -4.82 -9.12 1.38
C TYR A 188 -4.74 -7.65 0.99
N ILE A 189 -5.21 -7.31 -0.20
CA ILE A 189 -5.22 -5.96 -0.76
C ILE A 189 -6.56 -5.64 -1.40
N MET A 190 -7.00 -4.41 -1.31
CA MET A 190 -8.19 -3.88 -1.97
C MET A 190 -7.82 -2.64 -2.78
N HIS A 191 -8.39 -2.54 -3.97
CA HIS A 191 -8.26 -1.38 -4.86
C HIS A 191 -9.58 -1.13 -5.58
N GLN A 192 -9.97 0.14 -5.75
CA GLN A 192 -11.09 0.54 -6.60
C GLN A 192 -10.55 1.15 -7.89
N ASP A 193 -10.94 0.59 -9.03
CA ASP A 193 -10.55 1.13 -10.33
C ASP A 193 -11.32 2.43 -10.67
N ASN A 194 -10.89 3.14 -11.72
CA ASN A 194 -11.49 4.41 -12.15
C ASN A 194 -12.96 4.27 -12.62
N SER A 195 -13.41 3.04 -12.90
CA SER A 195 -14.81 2.73 -13.22
C SER A 195 -15.66 2.39 -11.99
N GLY A 196 -15.06 2.40 -10.80
CA GLY A 196 -15.72 2.11 -9.54
C GLY A 196 -15.80 0.63 -9.16
N ASN A 197 -15.16 -0.27 -9.90
CA ASN A 197 -15.10 -1.68 -9.54
C ASN A 197 -14.09 -1.89 -8.40
N TYR A 198 -14.46 -2.75 -7.45
CA TYR A 198 -13.57 -3.13 -6.36
C TYR A 198 -12.86 -4.44 -6.68
N TRP A 199 -11.55 -4.41 -6.59
CA TRP A 199 -10.66 -5.53 -6.84
C TRP A 199 -10.01 -5.99 -5.53
N ILE A 200 -10.06 -7.30 -5.29
CA ILE A 200 -9.50 -7.92 -4.09
C ILE A 200 -8.42 -8.90 -4.50
N GLY A 201 -7.20 -8.62 -4.10
CA GLY A 201 -6.10 -9.57 -4.16
C GLY A 201 -6.10 -10.44 -2.91
N THR A 202 -5.86 -11.74 -3.10
CA THR A 202 -5.93 -12.72 -2.01
C THR A 202 -4.60 -13.43 -1.80
N TRP A 203 -4.46 -14.04 -0.64
CA TRP A 203 -3.35 -14.93 -0.35
C TRP A 203 -3.72 -16.38 -0.73
N GLY A 204 -3.48 -16.74 -2.00
CA GLY A 204 -3.64 -18.11 -2.51
C GLY A 204 -4.85 -18.38 -3.40
N GLU A 205 -5.74 -17.39 -3.64
CA GLU A 205 -6.93 -17.58 -4.48
C GLU A 205 -7.03 -16.59 -5.65
N GLY A 206 -5.98 -15.82 -5.88
CA GLY A 206 -5.87 -14.88 -6.99
C GLY A 206 -6.74 -13.65 -6.83
N LEU A 207 -7.34 -13.21 -7.92
CA LEU A 207 -8.09 -11.98 -8.03
C LEU A 207 -9.60 -12.19 -7.97
N TRP A 208 -10.25 -11.35 -7.18
CA TRP A 208 -11.70 -11.29 -7.07
C TRP A 208 -12.20 -9.88 -7.31
N GLN A 209 -13.33 -9.75 -7.99
CA GLN A 209 -14.11 -8.53 -8.08
C GLN A 209 -15.19 -8.56 -6.99
N PHE A 210 -15.34 -7.45 -6.28
CA PHE A 210 -16.27 -7.32 -5.18
C PHE A 210 -17.36 -6.29 -5.51
N PHE A 211 -18.61 -6.66 -5.26
CA PHE A 211 -19.79 -5.86 -5.49
C PHE A 211 -20.50 -5.60 -4.15
N PRO A 212 -20.07 -4.58 -3.37
CA PRO A 212 -20.55 -4.40 -1.99
C PRO A 212 -22.04 -4.07 -1.91
N TYR A 213 -22.60 -3.48 -2.95
CA TYR A 213 -23.99 -2.99 -2.97
C TYR A 213 -24.95 -3.84 -3.80
N ALA A 214 -24.48 -4.91 -4.43
CA ALA A 214 -25.30 -5.73 -5.34
C ALA A 214 -26.45 -6.47 -4.62
N GLN A 215 -26.25 -6.86 -3.35
CA GLN A 215 -27.24 -7.53 -2.50
C GLN A 215 -26.85 -7.36 -1.04
N LYS A 216 -27.75 -7.75 -0.12
CA LYS A 216 -27.42 -7.75 1.31
C LYS A 216 -26.23 -8.68 1.59
N GLY A 217 -25.09 -8.09 2.01
CA GLY A 217 -23.84 -8.81 2.26
C GLY A 217 -22.86 -8.84 1.09
N GLY A 218 -23.17 -8.17 -0.03
CA GLY A 218 -22.31 -8.08 -1.21
C GLY A 218 -22.28 -9.35 -2.06
N HIS A 219 -21.53 -9.28 -3.15
CA HIS A 219 -21.31 -10.40 -4.08
C HIS A 219 -19.85 -10.41 -4.53
N TYR A 220 -19.31 -11.60 -4.82
CA TYR A 220 -17.94 -11.79 -5.28
C TYR A 220 -17.90 -12.56 -6.59
N LYS A 221 -17.05 -12.12 -7.51
CA LYS A 221 -16.74 -12.82 -8.77
C LYS A 221 -15.26 -13.10 -8.86
N LYS A 222 -14.86 -14.36 -8.95
CA LYS A 222 -13.45 -14.75 -9.17
C LYS A 222 -13.06 -14.50 -10.63
N HIS A 223 -11.87 -13.92 -10.83
CA HIS A 223 -11.27 -13.76 -12.16
C HIS A 223 -10.08 -14.70 -12.31
N ASN A 224 -9.97 -15.33 -13.49
CA ASN A 224 -8.81 -16.14 -13.82
C ASN A 224 -7.74 -15.22 -14.42
N ILE A 225 -6.62 -15.08 -13.70
CA ILE A 225 -5.47 -14.28 -14.12
C ILE A 225 -4.25 -15.16 -14.47
N ALA A 226 -4.39 -16.50 -14.43
CA ALA A 226 -3.30 -17.41 -14.73
C ALA A 226 -2.79 -17.21 -16.16
N ALA A 227 -1.53 -16.83 -16.29
CA ALA A 227 -0.87 -16.61 -17.57
C ALA A 227 -0.48 -17.90 -18.29
N SER A 228 -0.53 -19.04 -17.62
CA SER A 228 -0.17 -20.35 -18.15
C SER A 228 -1.16 -21.45 -17.73
N ASN A 229 -1.32 -22.44 -18.59
CA ASN A 229 -2.09 -23.64 -18.29
C ASN A 229 -1.47 -24.54 -17.20
N ASN A 230 -0.42 -24.09 -16.54
CA ASN A 230 0.23 -24.79 -15.44
C ASN A 230 -0.52 -24.54 -14.12
N LYS A 231 -1.40 -25.47 -13.80
CA LYS A 231 -2.18 -25.53 -12.55
C LYS A 231 -1.32 -25.81 -11.30
N GLU A 232 0.01 -25.88 -11.40
CA GLU A 232 0.81 -26.55 -10.35
C GLU A 232 1.51 -25.63 -9.35
N THR A 233 1.55 -24.30 -9.52
CA THR A 233 2.42 -23.51 -8.62
C THR A 233 1.71 -22.56 -7.67
N GLY A 234 0.42 -22.43 -7.62
CA GLY A 234 -0.27 -21.61 -6.58
C GLY A 234 0.31 -20.19 -6.30
N ILE A 235 1.52 -19.94 -6.75
CA ILE A 235 2.30 -18.69 -6.53
C ILE A 235 1.66 -17.52 -7.26
N GLU A 236 1.14 -17.72 -8.47
CA GLU A 236 0.42 -16.71 -9.25
C GLU A 236 -0.90 -16.30 -8.55
N SER A 237 -1.39 -17.10 -7.62
CA SER A 237 -2.62 -16.84 -6.89
C SER A 237 -2.44 -15.99 -5.63
N ILE A 238 -1.20 -15.63 -5.27
CA ILE A 238 -0.92 -14.72 -4.15
C ILE A 238 -0.70 -13.31 -4.70
N LEU A 239 -1.72 -12.46 -4.57
CA LEU A 239 -1.68 -11.06 -4.99
C LEU A 239 -1.53 -10.15 -3.79
N PHE A 240 -0.48 -9.35 -3.77
CA PHE A 240 -0.16 -8.47 -2.65
C PHE A 240 -0.08 -6.99 -2.99
N SER A 241 -0.22 -6.62 -4.28
CA SER A 241 -0.37 -5.23 -4.68
C SER A 241 -1.22 -5.12 -5.93
N ILE A 242 -2.12 -4.14 -5.97
CA ILE A 242 -2.98 -3.80 -7.12
C ILE A 242 -3.00 -2.29 -7.23
N GLU A 243 -2.81 -1.78 -8.45
CA GLU A 243 -2.93 -0.36 -8.76
C GLU A 243 -3.48 -0.19 -10.19
N GLN A 244 -4.09 0.96 -10.50
CA GLN A 244 -4.52 1.28 -11.86
C GLN A 244 -3.80 2.52 -12.36
N ASP A 245 -3.27 2.47 -13.59
CA ASP A 245 -2.77 3.68 -14.25
C ASP A 245 -3.93 4.55 -14.78
N ASP A 246 -3.70 5.86 -14.79
CA ASP A 246 -4.73 6.84 -15.19
C ASP A 246 -4.78 7.07 -16.71
N THR A 247 -3.76 6.61 -17.44
CA THR A 247 -3.62 6.88 -18.87
C THR A 247 -4.32 5.84 -19.75
N PHE A 248 -4.08 4.57 -19.46
CA PHE A 248 -4.61 3.45 -20.25
C PHE A 248 -5.68 2.68 -19.48
N GLY A 249 -5.78 2.90 -18.16
CA GLY A 249 -6.71 2.21 -17.28
C GLY A 249 -6.33 0.74 -17.05
N TYR A 250 -5.06 0.37 -17.24
CA TYR A 250 -4.64 -1.00 -16.98
C TYR A 250 -4.55 -1.25 -15.48
N LEU A 251 -4.99 -2.43 -15.06
CA LEU A 251 -4.81 -2.93 -13.70
C LEU A 251 -3.44 -3.60 -13.61
N TRP A 252 -2.57 -3.02 -12.81
CA TRP A 252 -1.24 -3.51 -12.51
C TRP A 252 -1.28 -4.33 -11.23
N MET A 253 -0.74 -5.53 -11.26
CA MET A 253 -0.82 -6.47 -10.16
C MET A 253 0.53 -7.11 -9.89
N LEU A 254 0.86 -7.24 -8.62
CA LEU A 254 2.02 -8.01 -8.17
C LEU A 254 1.58 -9.31 -7.54
N SER A 255 2.23 -10.38 -7.98
CA SER A 255 2.18 -11.70 -7.37
C SER A 255 3.60 -12.19 -7.11
N TYR A 256 3.74 -13.33 -6.45
CA TYR A 256 5.07 -13.98 -6.36
C TYR A 256 5.61 -14.46 -7.73
N ALA A 257 4.75 -14.53 -8.75
CA ALA A 257 5.17 -14.82 -10.13
C ALA A 257 5.64 -13.56 -10.89
N GLY A 258 5.61 -12.39 -10.25
CA GLY A 258 6.08 -11.12 -10.79
C GLY A 258 4.99 -10.11 -11.07
N LEU A 259 5.29 -9.17 -11.97
CA LEU A 259 4.42 -8.07 -12.35
C LEU A 259 3.55 -8.44 -13.56
N HIS A 260 2.27 -8.11 -13.46
CA HIS A 260 1.27 -8.32 -14.51
C HIS A 260 0.48 -7.04 -14.74
N ALA A 261 0.06 -6.82 -15.99
CA ALA A 261 -0.89 -5.78 -16.34
C ALA A 261 -2.07 -6.39 -17.11
N PHE A 262 -3.27 -5.92 -16.81
CA PHE A 262 -4.51 -6.37 -17.42
C PHE A 262 -5.38 -5.19 -17.83
N LYS A 263 -6.04 -5.34 -18.98
CA LYS A 263 -7.14 -4.48 -19.38
C LYS A 263 -8.46 -5.14 -18.98
N TYR A 264 -9.28 -4.41 -18.24
CA TYR A 264 -10.65 -4.84 -17.98
C TYR A 264 -11.55 -4.43 -19.15
N THR A 265 -12.25 -5.39 -19.74
CA THR A 265 -13.05 -5.20 -20.93
C THR A 265 -14.51 -4.94 -20.59
N ASP A 266 -15.27 -4.35 -21.54
CA ASP A 266 -16.73 -4.14 -21.40
C ASP A 266 -17.51 -5.45 -21.25
N GLU A 267 -16.93 -6.57 -21.73
CA GLU A 267 -17.49 -7.91 -21.56
C GLU A 267 -17.31 -8.47 -20.15
N GLY A 268 -16.62 -7.74 -19.26
CA GLY A 268 -16.36 -8.14 -17.87
C GLY A 268 -15.29 -9.21 -17.72
N THR A 269 -14.31 -9.23 -18.64
CA THR A 269 -13.14 -10.12 -18.64
C THR A 269 -11.85 -9.30 -18.50
N LEU A 270 -10.76 -9.98 -18.14
CA LEU A 270 -9.42 -9.42 -18.05
C LEU A 270 -8.55 -9.95 -19.19
N GLU A 271 -8.03 -9.03 -19.99
CA GLU A 271 -7.07 -9.32 -21.06
C GLU A 271 -5.67 -8.93 -20.61
N LYS A 272 -4.72 -9.87 -20.70
CA LYS A 272 -3.34 -9.61 -20.34
C LYS A 272 -2.68 -8.65 -21.32
N VAL A 273 -1.98 -7.65 -20.79
CA VAL A 273 -1.19 -6.68 -21.56
C VAL A 273 0.28 -7.10 -21.55
N ASP A 274 0.95 -7.07 -22.71
CA ASP A 274 2.39 -7.31 -22.79
C ASP A 274 3.16 -6.07 -22.35
N ILE A 275 3.86 -6.19 -21.23
CA ILE A 275 4.67 -5.14 -20.60
C ILE A 275 6.16 -5.52 -20.51
N ASN A 276 6.60 -6.63 -21.14
CA ASN A 276 7.98 -7.12 -21.07
C ASN A 276 9.00 -6.13 -21.64
N HIS A 277 8.57 -5.23 -22.51
CA HIS A 277 9.41 -4.17 -23.07
C HIS A 277 9.69 -3.01 -22.08
N LEU A 278 8.98 -2.94 -20.96
CA LEU A 278 9.12 -1.87 -19.96
C LEU A 278 10.06 -2.26 -18.83
N VAL A 279 9.85 -3.43 -18.26
CA VAL A 279 10.55 -3.92 -17.07
C VAL A 279 10.69 -5.44 -17.14
N ASP A 280 11.61 -6.00 -16.36
CA ASP A 280 11.65 -7.45 -16.14
C ASP A 280 10.44 -7.87 -15.31
N THR A 281 9.47 -8.48 -15.97
CA THR A 281 8.20 -8.90 -15.35
C THR A 281 8.35 -10.07 -14.39
N HIS A 282 9.47 -10.80 -14.39
CA HIS A 282 9.75 -11.91 -13.47
C HIS A 282 10.52 -11.48 -12.23
N MET A 283 10.93 -10.21 -12.16
CA MET A 283 11.59 -9.68 -10.98
C MET A 283 10.63 -9.64 -9.78
N MET A 284 11.15 -9.93 -8.61
CA MET A 284 10.42 -9.84 -7.35
C MET A 284 10.28 -8.37 -6.93
N TYR A 285 9.22 -7.73 -7.39
CA TYR A 285 8.83 -6.41 -6.89
C TYR A 285 8.11 -6.55 -5.57
N THR A 286 8.26 -5.57 -4.68
CA THR A 286 7.69 -5.63 -3.33
C THR A 286 6.34 -4.92 -3.23
N ARG A 287 6.13 -3.88 -4.04
CA ARG A 287 4.88 -3.09 -4.06
C ARG A 287 4.73 -2.37 -5.39
N ILE A 288 3.51 -1.94 -5.70
CA ILE A 288 3.22 -0.90 -6.70
C ILE A 288 2.78 0.33 -5.93
N CYS A 289 3.38 1.48 -6.25
CA CYS A 289 2.95 2.76 -5.70
C CYS A 289 2.73 3.74 -6.84
N LYS A 290 1.60 4.44 -6.83
CA LYS A 290 1.31 5.50 -7.80
C LYS A 290 1.68 6.85 -7.18
N ASP A 291 2.46 7.65 -7.91
CA ASP A 291 2.75 9.02 -7.50
C ASP A 291 1.60 9.97 -7.92
N ARG A 292 1.73 11.24 -7.55
CA ARG A 292 0.71 12.27 -7.81
C ARG A 292 0.59 12.64 -9.29
N GLU A 293 1.58 12.34 -10.07
CA GLU A 293 1.64 12.52 -11.52
C GLU A 293 1.09 11.30 -12.28
N GLY A 294 0.71 10.25 -11.56
CA GLY A 294 0.17 9.02 -12.13
C GLY A 294 1.23 8.02 -12.57
N ASN A 295 2.52 8.24 -12.30
CA ASN A 295 3.56 7.27 -12.60
C ASN A 295 3.56 6.13 -11.58
N LEU A 296 3.96 4.93 -12.02
CA LEU A 296 4.04 3.76 -11.15
C LEU A 296 5.47 3.50 -10.72
N TRP A 297 5.67 3.40 -9.41
CA TRP A 297 6.94 3.03 -8.79
C TRP A 297 6.90 1.56 -8.43
N LEU A 298 7.95 0.84 -8.84
CA LEU A 298 8.12 -0.61 -8.71
C LEU A 298 9.42 -0.93 -7.97
N PRO A 299 9.45 -0.84 -6.65
CA PRO A 299 10.60 -1.27 -5.87
C PRO A 299 10.75 -2.79 -5.90
N SER A 300 11.98 -3.26 -5.96
CA SER A 300 12.35 -4.67 -5.84
C SER A 300 13.49 -4.83 -4.83
N TYR A 301 13.96 -6.06 -4.62
CA TYR A 301 15.11 -6.31 -3.72
C TYR A 301 16.44 -5.81 -4.26
N ASP A 302 16.58 -5.62 -5.57
CA ASP A 302 17.84 -5.24 -6.20
C ASP A 302 17.83 -3.86 -6.83
N MET A 303 16.65 -3.31 -7.13
CA MET A 303 16.50 -2.02 -7.80
C MET A 303 15.08 -1.49 -7.67
N ALA A 304 14.86 -0.24 -8.09
CA ALA A 304 13.52 0.33 -8.24
C ALA A 304 13.37 0.91 -9.64
N TYR A 305 12.23 0.63 -10.25
CA TYR A 305 11.83 1.21 -11.53
C TYR A 305 10.68 2.19 -11.35
N THR A 306 10.61 3.18 -12.23
CA THR A 306 9.44 4.02 -12.41
C THR A 306 8.94 3.87 -13.83
N ILE A 307 7.64 3.56 -13.99
CA ILE A 307 6.95 3.55 -15.28
C ILE A 307 6.28 4.89 -15.46
N PHE A 308 6.64 5.57 -16.53
CA PHE A 308 6.08 6.85 -16.95
C PHE A 308 5.08 6.64 -18.07
N PHE A 309 3.94 7.30 -17.98
CA PHE A 309 2.86 7.20 -18.96
C PHE A 309 2.82 8.37 -19.94
N ASP A 310 3.40 9.52 -19.55
CA ASP A 310 3.51 10.72 -20.40
C ASP A 310 4.99 11.14 -20.53
N ASN A 311 5.35 11.64 -21.73
CA ASN A 311 6.69 12.13 -22.01
C ASN A 311 6.95 13.57 -21.50
N SER A 312 5.91 14.32 -21.09
CA SER A 312 6.02 15.73 -20.75
C SER A 312 6.68 16.03 -19.41
N ASN A 313 6.77 15.06 -18.49
CA ASN A 313 7.26 15.26 -17.13
C ASN A 313 8.64 14.62 -16.83
N ILE A 314 9.36 14.15 -17.85
CA ILE A 314 10.62 13.41 -17.69
C ILE A 314 11.70 14.25 -17.01
N ASP A 315 11.75 15.55 -17.29
CA ASP A 315 12.87 16.43 -16.89
C ASP A 315 12.80 16.85 -15.42
N ASN A 316 11.65 16.70 -14.76
CA ASN A 316 11.47 17.22 -13.39
C ASN A 316 11.87 16.21 -12.29
N TYR A 317 12.02 14.91 -12.59
CA TYR A 317 12.17 13.90 -11.55
C TYR A 317 13.53 13.17 -11.51
N LEU A 318 14.31 13.18 -12.60
CA LEU A 318 15.42 12.22 -12.75
C LEU A 318 16.71 12.76 -13.35
N LEU A 319 16.81 14.03 -13.64
CA LEU A 319 18.08 14.63 -14.08
C LEU A 319 18.63 15.52 -13.00
N PRO A 320 19.78 15.17 -12.37
CA PRO A 320 20.65 16.21 -11.87
C PRO A 320 20.99 17.04 -13.10
N GLN A 321 20.64 18.31 -13.11
CA GLN A 321 21.19 19.24 -14.10
C GLN A 321 22.70 19.14 -13.95
N LEU A 322 23.37 18.71 -15.02
CA LEU A 322 24.81 18.69 -15.15
C LEU A 322 25.40 20.09 -14.94
#